data_b20d99c20e8662b6cd880581b9ed59ca
#
_entry.id   b20d99c20e8662b6cd880581b9ed59ca
#
_cell.length_a   1.000
_cell.length_b   1.000
_cell.length_c   1.000
_cell.angle_alpha   90.00
_cell.angle_beta   90.00
_cell.angle_gamma   90.00
#
_symmetry.space_group_name_H-M   'P 1'
#
loop_
_entity.id
_entity.type
_entity.pdbx_description
1 polymer ?
#
loop_
_entity_poly.entity_id
_entity_poly.type
_entity_poly.pdbx_seq_one_letter_code
_entity_poly.pdbx_strand_id
1 'polypeptide(L)'
;SPARQLRELGKTPVVDVGTAEQIRLGKIKVLPGIRSFFENGAVFTNGRRYTFDVIILATGYRARVQDFLPKTDGLLDEYEVPYCCIGEGRYEGLYFLGFDNYSPGGILGTIYRDSKLIADHLAAAGGGATPSLLEDEQNAGH
;
A
#
# COMPACT_ATOMS: atom_id res chain seq x y z
N SER A 1 -21.92 -4.30 -0.52
CA SER A 1 -21.54 -3.28 -1.54
C SER A 1 -20.03 -3.32 -1.75
N PRO A 2 -19.51 -2.86 -2.90
CA PRO A 2 -18.05 -2.80 -3.14
C PRO A 2 -17.29 -2.06 -2.05
N ALA A 3 -17.83 -0.97 -1.52
CA ALA A 3 -17.24 -0.21 -0.42
C ALA A 3 -17.15 -1.02 0.90
N ARG A 4 -18.11 -1.93 1.14
CA ARG A 4 -18.08 -2.82 2.28
C ARG A 4 -16.99 -3.89 2.14
N GLN A 5 -16.86 -4.49 0.95
CA GLN A 5 -15.80 -5.46 0.66
C GLN A 5 -14.41 -4.85 0.80
N LEU A 6 -14.26 -3.58 0.39
CA LEU A 6 -13.01 -2.84 0.52
C LEU A 6 -12.62 -2.65 1.98
N ARG A 7 -13.57 -2.22 2.84
CA ARG A 7 -13.31 -1.95 4.26
C ARG A 7 -13.20 -3.20 5.13
N GLU A 8 -14.06 -4.21 4.90
CA GLU A 8 -14.11 -5.41 5.75
C GLU A 8 -13.12 -6.50 5.34
N LEU A 9 -12.72 -6.55 4.08
CA LEU A 9 -11.87 -7.61 3.55
C LEU A 9 -10.52 -7.11 3.02
N GLY A 10 -10.27 -5.80 3.04
CA GLY A 10 -9.05 -5.20 2.47
C GLY A 10 -8.86 -5.51 0.98
N LYS A 11 -9.94 -5.89 0.27
CA LYS A 11 -9.87 -6.30 -1.13
C LYS A 11 -10.38 -5.20 -2.03
N THR A 12 -9.52 -4.68 -2.88
CA THR A 12 -9.91 -3.76 -3.95
C THR A 12 -10.93 -4.42 -4.87
N PRO A 13 -12.11 -3.82 -5.09
CA PRO A 13 -13.08 -4.35 -6.04
C PRO A 13 -12.46 -4.35 -7.44
N VAL A 14 -12.55 -5.49 -8.11
CA VAL A 14 -12.10 -5.63 -9.49
C VAL A 14 -13.20 -5.15 -10.42
N VAL A 15 -12.89 -4.17 -11.27
CA VAL A 15 -13.75 -3.81 -12.40
C VAL A 15 -13.51 -4.86 -13.48
N ASP A 16 -14.49 -5.74 -13.69
CA ASP A 16 -14.38 -6.76 -14.73
C ASP A 16 -14.68 -6.16 -16.11
N VAL A 17 -13.70 -6.23 -16.97
CA VAL A 17 -13.79 -5.82 -18.39
C VAL A 17 -13.71 -7.03 -19.33
N GLY A 18 -14.25 -8.18 -18.92
CA GLY A 18 -14.31 -9.40 -19.70
C GLY A 18 -13.50 -10.58 -19.19
N THR A 19 -12.78 -10.43 -18.06
CA THR A 19 -11.99 -11.50 -17.44
C THR A 19 -12.87 -12.68 -17.03
N ALA A 20 -14.02 -12.42 -16.41
CA ALA A 20 -14.96 -13.46 -15.99
C ALA A 20 -15.45 -14.28 -17.18
N GLU A 21 -15.69 -13.66 -18.31
CA GLU A 21 -16.09 -14.35 -19.54
C GLU A 21 -14.96 -15.26 -20.09
N GLN A 22 -13.70 -14.78 -20.06
CA GLN A 22 -12.57 -15.61 -20.49
C GLN A 22 -12.35 -16.82 -19.57
N ILE A 23 -12.59 -16.66 -18.28
CA ILE A 23 -12.58 -17.78 -17.31
C ILE A 23 -13.70 -18.76 -17.64
N ARG A 24 -14.92 -18.28 -17.87
CA ARG A 24 -16.08 -19.11 -18.23
C ARG A 24 -15.86 -19.89 -19.53
N LEU A 25 -15.17 -19.29 -20.50
CA LEU A 25 -14.80 -19.92 -21.78
C LEU A 25 -13.60 -20.88 -21.64
N GLY A 26 -13.00 -21.00 -20.46
CA GLY A 26 -11.84 -21.87 -20.21
C GLY A 26 -10.53 -21.38 -20.79
N LYS A 27 -10.48 -20.14 -21.33
CA LYS A 27 -9.26 -19.51 -21.86
C LYS A 27 -8.32 -19.05 -20.75
N ILE A 28 -8.87 -18.68 -19.59
CA ILE A 28 -8.11 -18.38 -18.38
C ILE A 28 -8.42 -19.46 -17.36
N LYS A 29 -7.39 -20.12 -16.85
CA LYS A 29 -7.49 -21.11 -15.78
C LYS A 29 -7.17 -20.46 -14.45
N VAL A 30 -8.12 -20.52 -13.52
CA VAL A 30 -7.89 -20.12 -12.13
C VAL A 30 -7.29 -21.32 -11.40
N LEU A 31 -6.12 -21.11 -10.80
CA LEU A 31 -5.40 -22.13 -10.06
C LEU A 31 -5.42 -21.80 -8.56
N PRO A 32 -5.21 -22.80 -7.67
CA PRO A 32 -5.06 -22.56 -6.23
C PRO A 32 -3.84 -21.68 -5.92
N GLY A 33 -3.65 -21.33 -4.65
CA GLY A 33 -2.47 -20.58 -4.22
C GLY A 33 -1.17 -21.28 -4.56
N ILE A 34 -0.13 -20.52 -4.84
CA ILE A 34 1.23 -21.02 -5.10
C ILE A 34 1.85 -21.40 -3.75
N ARG A 35 2.43 -22.59 -3.68
CA ARG A 35 3.18 -23.09 -2.52
C ARG A 35 4.68 -22.78 -2.63
N SER A 36 5.25 -23.00 -3.80
CA SER A 36 6.67 -22.75 -4.07
C SER A 36 6.93 -22.64 -5.57
N PHE A 37 8.07 -22.07 -5.93
CA PHE A 37 8.57 -22.04 -7.31
C PHE A 37 9.65 -23.11 -7.50
N PHE A 38 9.86 -23.52 -8.74
CA PHE A 38 10.99 -24.29 -9.21
C PHE A 38 11.46 -23.68 -10.53
N GLU A 39 12.54 -24.18 -11.11
CA GLU A 39 13.29 -23.55 -12.22
C GLU A 39 12.41 -22.97 -13.34
N ASN A 40 11.41 -23.69 -13.79
CA ASN A 40 10.54 -23.29 -14.91
C ASN A 40 9.06 -23.37 -14.59
N GLY A 41 8.66 -23.25 -13.31
CA GLY A 41 7.27 -23.34 -12.94
C GLY A 41 6.96 -23.15 -11.46
N ALA A 42 5.74 -23.59 -11.07
CA ALA A 42 5.24 -23.48 -9.71
C ALA A 42 4.55 -24.74 -9.23
N VAL A 43 4.64 -24.98 -7.93
CA VAL A 43 3.89 -25.98 -7.17
C VAL A 43 2.73 -25.27 -6.47
N PHE A 44 1.53 -25.76 -6.65
CA PHE A 44 0.32 -25.20 -6.06
C PHE A 44 -0.05 -25.88 -4.74
N THR A 45 -0.90 -25.24 -3.95
CA THR A 45 -1.31 -25.75 -2.62
C THR A 45 -2.01 -27.12 -2.68
N ASN A 46 -2.59 -27.48 -3.83
CA ASN A 46 -3.15 -28.81 -4.09
C ASN A 46 -2.13 -29.87 -4.52
N GLY A 47 -0.83 -29.56 -4.46
CA GLY A 47 0.28 -30.45 -4.83
C GLY A 47 0.56 -30.54 -6.34
N ARG A 48 -0.27 -29.96 -7.19
CA ARG A 48 -0.03 -29.97 -8.65
C ARG A 48 1.11 -29.06 -9.05
N ARG A 49 1.86 -29.47 -10.07
CA ARG A 49 2.98 -28.73 -10.66
C ARG A 49 2.63 -28.34 -12.08
N TYR A 50 2.96 -27.09 -12.43
CA TYR A 50 2.80 -26.58 -13.79
C TYR A 50 4.06 -25.82 -14.19
N THR A 51 4.44 -25.96 -15.45
CA THR A 51 5.49 -25.18 -16.10
C THR A 51 4.86 -23.99 -16.79
N PHE A 52 5.60 -22.88 -16.87
CA PHE A 52 5.17 -21.64 -17.49
C PHE A 52 6.33 -21.02 -18.26
N ASP A 53 6.05 -20.45 -19.42
CA ASP A 53 7.03 -19.68 -20.19
C ASP A 53 7.33 -18.34 -19.50
N VAL A 54 6.32 -17.74 -18.85
CA VAL A 54 6.43 -16.47 -18.12
C VAL A 54 5.59 -16.52 -16.85
N ILE A 55 6.14 -16.00 -15.76
CA ILE A 55 5.41 -15.78 -14.51
C ILE A 55 5.44 -14.28 -14.19
N ILE A 56 4.27 -13.66 -14.06
CA ILE A 56 4.12 -12.26 -13.69
C ILE A 56 3.67 -12.18 -12.23
N LEU A 57 4.48 -11.57 -11.37
CA LEU A 57 4.16 -11.38 -9.96
C LEU A 57 3.41 -10.06 -9.78
N ALA A 58 2.08 -10.13 -9.74
CA ALA A 58 1.20 -9.00 -9.48
C ALA A 58 0.63 -9.07 -8.05
N THR A 59 1.52 -9.22 -7.07
CA THR A 59 1.18 -9.53 -5.67
C THR A 59 0.80 -8.31 -4.82
N GLY A 60 0.86 -7.11 -5.39
CA GLY A 60 0.61 -5.85 -4.69
C GLY A 60 1.80 -5.39 -3.85
N TYR A 61 1.57 -4.35 -3.07
CA TYR A 61 2.58 -3.72 -2.22
C TYR A 61 2.08 -3.63 -0.78
N ARG A 62 3.02 -3.58 0.16
CA ARG A 62 2.76 -3.23 1.57
C ARG A 62 3.42 -1.89 1.87
N ALA A 63 2.82 -1.12 2.76
CA ALA A 63 3.30 0.22 3.10
C ALA A 63 4.67 0.19 3.80
N ARG A 64 4.94 -0.81 4.65
CA ARG A 64 6.20 -1.01 5.38
C ARG A 64 6.73 0.25 6.08
N VAL A 65 5.81 1.02 6.69
CA VAL A 65 6.14 2.28 7.38
C VAL A 65 7.18 2.07 8.48
N GLN A 66 7.14 0.92 9.15
CA GLN A 66 8.06 0.55 10.22
C GLN A 66 9.51 0.36 9.75
N ASP A 67 9.78 0.26 8.45
CA ASP A 67 11.15 0.14 7.95
C ASP A 67 11.93 1.46 8.08
N PHE A 68 11.23 2.59 8.04
CA PHE A 68 11.83 3.92 8.16
C PHE A 68 11.34 4.70 9.40
N LEU A 69 10.26 4.26 10.03
CA LEU A 69 9.74 4.85 11.26
C LEU A 69 9.74 3.77 12.37
N PRO A 70 10.79 3.71 13.22
CA PRO A 70 11.01 2.57 14.11
C PRO A 70 10.02 2.44 15.27
N LYS A 71 9.24 3.47 15.57
CA LYS A 71 8.22 3.45 16.62
C LYS A 71 6.87 3.81 16.00
N THR A 72 6.03 2.81 15.79
CA THR A 72 4.72 2.94 15.11
C THR A 72 3.55 2.57 16.02
N ASP A 73 3.77 2.48 17.33
CA ASP A 73 2.72 2.11 18.29
C ASP A 73 1.55 3.09 18.24
N GLY A 74 0.36 2.59 17.91
CA GLY A 74 -0.86 3.37 17.77
C GLY A 74 -0.95 4.25 16.51
N LEU A 75 0.01 4.16 15.60
CA LEU A 75 0.00 4.86 14.33
C LEU A 75 -0.62 4.04 13.20
N LEU A 76 -0.39 2.72 13.19
CA LEU A 76 -0.75 1.84 12.11
C LEU A 76 -1.95 0.96 12.46
N ASP A 77 -2.77 0.66 11.47
CA ASP A 77 -3.85 -0.31 11.52
C ASP A 77 -3.34 -1.76 11.36
N GLU A 78 -4.27 -2.72 11.35
CA GLU A 78 -3.98 -4.15 11.15
C GLU A 78 -3.34 -4.50 9.79
N TYR A 79 -3.39 -3.56 8.82
CA TYR A 79 -2.80 -3.69 7.49
C TYR A 79 -1.47 -2.93 7.36
N GLU A 80 -0.91 -2.45 8.49
CA GLU A 80 0.34 -1.67 8.54
C GLU A 80 0.24 -0.32 7.83
N VAL A 81 -0.97 0.26 7.75
CA VAL A 81 -1.28 1.55 7.13
C VAL A 81 -1.57 2.60 8.22
N PRO A 82 -1.08 3.83 8.11
CA PRO A 82 -1.41 4.89 9.05
C PRO A 82 -2.92 5.13 9.16
N TYR A 83 -3.45 5.22 10.39
CA TYR A 83 -4.87 5.47 10.64
C TYR A 83 -5.36 6.80 10.09
N CYS A 84 -4.49 7.79 10.01
CA CYS A 84 -4.81 9.14 9.54
C CYS A 84 -3.65 9.74 8.73
N CYS A 85 -3.97 10.73 7.91
CA CYS A 85 -2.97 11.41 7.08
C CYS A 85 -2.19 12.49 7.85
N ILE A 86 -2.64 12.88 9.04
CA ILE A 86 -1.99 13.87 9.91
C ILE A 86 -1.62 13.16 11.21
N GLY A 87 -0.34 13.15 11.54
CA GLY A 87 0.14 12.55 12.77
C GLY A 87 -0.25 13.38 14.00
N GLU A 88 -0.63 12.68 15.09
CA GLU A 88 -1.03 13.28 16.36
C GLU A 88 -0.11 12.84 17.50
N GLY A 89 -0.05 13.63 18.55
CA GLY A 89 0.75 13.34 19.75
C GLY A 89 2.23 13.21 19.43
N ARG A 90 2.81 12.01 19.64
CA ARG A 90 4.24 11.76 19.35
C ARG A 90 4.60 11.81 17.87
N TYR A 91 3.59 11.78 16.99
CA TYR A 91 3.73 11.83 15.53
C TYR A 91 3.37 13.20 14.96
N GLU A 92 3.16 14.21 15.81
CA GLU A 92 2.93 15.58 15.39
C GLU A 92 4.05 16.06 14.47
N GLY A 93 3.66 16.71 13.37
CA GLY A 93 4.59 17.13 12.31
C GLY A 93 4.88 16.08 11.24
N LEU A 94 4.39 14.84 11.41
CA LEU A 94 4.44 13.82 10.35
C LEU A 94 3.13 13.83 9.55
N TYR A 95 3.26 13.67 8.24
CA TYR A 95 2.14 13.63 7.32
C TYR A 95 2.25 12.40 6.42
N PHE A 96 1.14 11.69 6.24
CA PHE A 96 1.08 10.44 5.50
C PHE A 96 0.17 10.59 4.29
N LEU A 97 0.73 10.57 3.09
CA LEU A 97 0.00 10.77 1.85
C LEU A 97 0.03 9.52 0.97
N GLY A 98 -1.16 9.06 0.54
CA GLY A 98 -1.28 7.95 -0.40
C GLY A 98 -1.11 6.55 0.20
N PHE A 99 -1.26 6.41 1.52
CA PHE A 99 -1.19 5.11 2.20
C PHE A 99 -2.53 4.36 2.23
N ASP A 100 -3.66 5.07 2.32
CA ASP A 100 -4.98 4.44 2.37
C ASP A 100 -5.48 4.04 0.96
N ASN A 101 -5.56 2.75 0.72
CA ASN A 101 -6.11 2.15 -0.49
C ASN A 101 -7.56 1.66 -0.33
N TYR A 102 -8.16 1.80 0.86
CA TYR A 102 -9.46 1.25 1.21
C TYR A 102 -10.62 2.20 0.95
N SER A 103 -10.33 3.41 0.48
CA SER A 103 -11.34 4.42 0.15
C SER A 103 -11.86 4.29 -1.27
N PRO A 104 -13.13 4.63 -1.53
CA PRO A 104 -13.66 4.76 -2.88
C PRO A 104 -12.81 5.75 -3.70
N GLY A 105 -12.43 5.36 -4.92
CA GLY A 105 -11.52 6.14 -5.76
C GLY A 105 -10.06 5.68 -5.74
N GLY A 106 -9.76 4.68 -4.88
CA GLY A 106 -8.42 4.10 -4.76
C GLY A 106 -7.38 5.11 -4.27
N ILE A 107 -6.11 4.80 -4.49
CA ILE A 107 -4.98 5.61 -4.01
C ILE A 107 -5.01 7.06 -4.51
N LEU A 108 -5.43 7.30 -5.76
CA LEU A 108 -5.51 8.66 -6.31
C LEU A 108 -6.61 9.48 -5.66
N GLY A 109 -7.77 8.87 -5.36
CA GLY A 109 -8.85 9.53 -4.63
C GLY A 109 -8.45 9.89 -3.20
N THR A 110 -7.70 9.00 -2.55
CA THR A 110 -7.13 9.23 -1.22
C THR A 110 -6.10 10.37 -1.24
N ILE A 111 -5.16 10.35 -2.20
CA ILE A 111 -4.17 11.43 -2.34
C ILE A 111 -4.85 12.78 -2.53
N TYR A 112 -5.87 12.86 -3.39
CA TYR A 112 -6.62 14.11 -3.61
C TYR A 112 -7.28 14.64 -2.34
N ARG A 113 -7.93 13.77 -1.56
CA ARG A 113 -8.58 14.14 -0.30
C ARG A 113 -7.58 14.55 0.77
N ASP A 114 -6.57 13.72 0.97
CA ASP A 114 -5.60 13.87 2.06
C ASP A 114 -4.66 15.05 1.83
N SER A 115 -4.26 15.33 0.58
CA SER A 115 -3.45 16.50 0.25
C SER A 115 -4.14 17.81 0.63
N LYS A 116 -5.46 17.88 0.45
CA LYS A 116 -6.24 19.05 0.86
C LYS A 116 -6.28 19.20 2.39
N LEU A 117 -6.53 18.10 3.12
CA LEU A 117 -6.54 18.11 4.58
C LEU A 117 -5.18 18.52 5.15
N ILE A 118 -4.10 17.99 4.60
CA ILE A 118 -2.73 18.35 5.00
C ILE A 118 -2.44 19.82 4.70
N ALA A 119 -2.81 20.32 3.51
CA ALA A 119 -2.60 21.70 3.14
C ALA A 119 -3.37 22.67 4.06
N ASP A 120 -4.64 22.37 4.35
CA ASP A 120 -5.48 23.18 5.25
C ASP A 120 -4.89 23.17 6.68
N HIS A 121 -4.39 22.02 7.16
CA HIS A 121 -3.76 21.91 8.46
C HIS A 121 -2.46 22.74 8.55
N LEU A 122 -1.58 22.64 7.54
CA LEU A 122 -0.33 23.40 7.47
C LEU A 122 -0.60 24.90 7.41
N ALA A 123 -1.62 25.34 6.67
CA ALA A 123 -2.02 26.75 6.60
C ALA A 123 -2.51 27.27 7.96
N ALA A 124 -3.29 26.47 8.68
CA ALA A 124 -3.80 26.80 10.01
C ALA A 124 -2.68 26.85 11.08
N ALA A 125 -1.66 26.02 10.95
CA ALA A 125 -0.49 25.99 11.85
C ALA A 125 0.47 27.17 11.64
N GLY A 126 0.19 28.10 10.72
CA GLY A 126 0.99 29.33 10.52
C GLY A 126 2.23 29.12 9.68
N GLY A 127 2.07 28.53 8.52
CA GLY A 127 3.01 28.52 7.39
C GLY A 127 4.50 28.46 7.71
N GLY A 128 5.04 27.27 7.65
CA GLY A 128 6.36 26.98 7.16
C GLY A 128 7.58 27.60 7.83
N ALA A 129 8.16 26.89 8.78
CA ALA A 129 9.60 26.98 8.92
C ALA A 129 10.26 26.42 7.65
N THR A 130 11.04 27.21 6.94
CA THR A 130 11.92 26.75 5.89
C THR A 130 12.85 25.68 6.49
N PRO A 131 12.96 24.47 5.92
CA PRO A 131 13.90 23.48 6.44
C PRO A 131 15.30 24.08 6.43
N SER A 132 15.93 24.22 7.59
CA SER A 132 17.37 24.47 7.66
C SER A 132 18.07 23.18 7.24
N LEU A 133 18.93 23.27 6.24
CA LEU A 133 19.85 22.19 5.93
C LEU A 133 20.69 21.96 7.21
N LEU A 134 20.57 20.77 7.77
CA LEU A 134 21.54 20.30 8.75
C LEU A 134 22.83 20.07 7.94
N GLU A 135 23.79 20.95 8.07
CA GLU A 135 25.14 20.71 7.55
C GLU A 135 25.69 19.50 8.30
N ASP A 136 26.03 18.45 7.55
CA ASP A 136 26.67 17.25 8.08
C ASP A 136 27.95 17.67 8.82
N GLU A 137 27.96 17.63 10.14
CA GLU A 137 29.17 17.65 10.95
C GLU A 137 29.95 16.33 10.75
N GLN A 138 30.49 16.13 9.60
CA GLN A 138 31.51 15.13 9.33
C GLN A 138 32.70 15.76 8.67
N ASN A 139 33.44 16.56 9.43
CA ASN A 139 34.92 16.70 9.21
C ASN A 139 35.61 17.46 10.33
N ALA A 140 35.87 16.79 11.44
CA ALA A 140 36.95 17.22 12.35
C ALA A 140 37.43 16.02 13.18
N GLY A 141 38.52 15.42 12.77
CA GLY A 141 39.17 14.39 13.56
C GLY A 141 40.38 13.82 12.84
N HIS A 142 41.46 14.48 12.95
CA HIS A 142 42.83 13.97 12.68
C HIS A 142 43.13 12.76 13.56
#